data_abb2e6e8ab5a4a6da4cb9217bcfe816e
#
_entry.id   abb2e6e8ab5a4a6da4cb9217bcfe816e
#
_cell.length_a   1.000
_cell.length_b   1.000
_cell.length_c   1.000
_cell.angle_alpha   90.00
_cell.angle_beta   90.00
_cell.angle_gamma   90.00
#
_symmetry.space_group_name_H-M   'P 1'
#
loop_
_entity.id
_entity.type
_entity.pdbx_description
1 polymer ?
#
loop_
_entity_poly.entity_id
_entity_poly.type
_entity_poly.pdbx_seq_one_letter_code
_entity_poly.pdbx_strand_id
1 'polypeptide(L)'
;MIEYRDYPYQSALAPYIRDYVSEKRALGFIYNVKSYQLFRLDQYWRDHKYDDPHITLEKLDEWICALPGESKSSQGSRIGAARDLAIYLNVHGIQSHVPIIYVGKDHPLIHVLDKTELKELFSMIDSYVPRSTNHEDFRMADEYPIMFRLYYCCGMRNDEVCSLRTSDVDLEKGIITIYNGKNQKDRLVYMPGDLKDLVCKYYEWLIRYLGYSPFWFFPGRNPDKHIPKHSIDRKFRDYWLMTESSKHCDKAPTPHSLRHSFVVDRVNRWILDGIDINFMFIYLSKYLGHKDPDESFYYYHLVNDAFRIIRQKDTASEEVIPEVRRR
;
A
#
# COMPACT_ATOMS: atom_id res chain seq x y z
N MET A 1 -1.82 -2.60 20.38
CA MET A 1 -2.90 -1.71 20.86
C MET A 1 -3.34 -0.88 19.66
N ILE A 2 -4.65 -0.81 19.36
CA ILE A 2 -5.16 0.00 18.24
C ILE A 2 -5.04 1.47 18.63
N GLU A 3 -4.29 2.26 17.86
CA GLU A 3 -4.14 3.70 18.10
C GLU A 3 -5.24 4.46 17.36
N TYR A 4 -6.20 5.02 18.10
CA TYR A 4 -7.22 5.90 17.56
C TYR A 4 -6.67 7.32 17.45
N ARG A 5 -7.01 8.01 16.33
CA ARG A 5 -6.68 9.42 16.16
C ARG A 5 -7.92 10.27 16.39
N ASP A 6 -7.85 11.15 17.38
CA ASP A 6 -8.91 12.07 17.69
C ASP A 6 -8.65 13.44 17.07
N TYR A 7 -9.73 14.10 16.65
CA TYR A 7 -9.69 15.40 16.02
C TYR A 7 -10.59 16.38 16.79
N PRO A 8 -10.21 17.67 16.89
CA PRO A 8 -10.98 18.67 17.60
C PRO A 8 -12.13 19.20 16.72
N TYR A 9 -13.24 18.46 16.64
CA TYR A 9 -14.45 18.89 15.94
C TYR A 9 -15.12 20.04 16.71
N GLN A 10 -15.53 21.12 16.02
CA GLN A 10 -16.01 22.36 16.62
C GLN A 10 -17.22 23.01 15.92
N SER A 11 -17.62 22.52 14.71
CA SER A 11 -18.77 23.06 13.97
C SER A 11 -20.11 22.58 14.55
N ALA A 12 -21.21 23.03 13.96
CA ALA A 12 -22.55 22.51 14.25
C ALA A 12 -22.70 21.00 14.00
N LEU A 13 -21.82 20.40 13.17
CA LEU A 13 -21.75 18.96 12.96
C LEU A 13 -21.00 18.21 14.07
N ALA A 14 -20.21 18.91 14.89
CA ALA A 14 -19.26 18.31 15.83
C ALA A 14 -19.87 17.26 16.80
N PRO A 15 -21.03 17.48 17.43
CA PRO A 15 -21.66 16.49 18.31
C PRO A 15 -21.93 15.18 17.56
N TYR A 16 -22.54 15.29 16.39
CA TYR A 16 -22.93 14.14 15.57
C TYR A 16 -21.73 13.38 14.99
N ILE A 17 -20.66 14.10 14.62
CA ILE A 17 -19.41 13.47 14.16
C ILE A 17 -18.78 12.67 15.29
N ARG A 18 -18.73 13.20 16.52
CA ARG A 18 -18.16 12.48 17.68
C ARG A 18 -18.93 11.21 17.95
N ASP A 19 -20.28 11.31 18.00
CA ASP A 19 -21.13 10.16 18.28
C ASP A 19 -21.00 9.10 17.18
N TYR A 20 -21.04 9.52 15.93
CA TYR A 20 -20.85 8.63 14.78
C TYR A 20 -19.49 7.92 14.78
N VAL A 21 -18.40 8.64 15.01
CA VAL A 21 -17.04 8.05 15.08
C VAL A 21 -16.94 7.10 16.26
N SER A 22 -17.52 7.44 17.42
CA SER A 22 -17.56 6.58 18.61
C SER A 22 -18.31 5.29 18.33
N GLU A 23 -19.49 5.36 17.67
CA GLU A 23 -20.27 4.19 17.26
C GLU A 23 -19.45 3.27 16.33
N LYS A 24 -18.80 3.83 15.29
CA LYS A 24 -17.96 3.03 14.38
C LYS A 24 -16.80 2.35 15.09
N ARG A 25 -16.17 3.02 16.03
CA ARG A 25 -15.09 2.43 16.84
C ARG A 25 -15.60 1.35 17.81
N ALA A 26 -16.76 1.54 18.41
CA ALA A 26 -17.41 0.51 19.23
C ALA A 26 -17.76 -0.76 18.44
N LEU A 27 -18.05 -0.62 17.15
CA LEU A 27 -18.24 -1.73 16.20
C LEU A 27 -16.90 -2.37 15.73
N GLY A 28 -15.76 -1.93 16.26
CA GLY A 28 -14.44 -2.51 15.95
C GLY A 28 -13.71 -1.89 14.74
N PHE A 29 -14.23 -0.82 14.13
CA PHE A 29 -13.53 -0.12 13.04
C PHE A 29 -12.47 0.84 13.60
N ILE A 30 -11.26 0.86 13.02
CA ILE A 30 -10.21 1.84 13.37
C ILE A 30 -10.66 3.26 13.02
N TYR A 31 -11.29 3.45 11.89
CA TYR A 31 -11.94 4.66 11.39
C TYR A 31 -11.08 5.93 11.30
N ASN A 32 -9.76 5.85 11.40
CA ASN A 32 -8.86 7.01 11.44
C ASN A 32 -8.88 7.85 10.16
N VAL A 33 -8.91 7.21 8.97
CA VAL A 33 -8.92 7.93 7.69
C VAL A 33 -10.23 8.69 7.51
N LYS A 34 -11.36 8.03 7.81
CA LYS A 34 -12.68 8.67 7.71
C LYS A 34 -12.88 9.75 8.76
N SER A 35 -12.38 9.57 10.00
CA SER A 35 -12.38 10.61 11.03
C SER A 35 -11.62 11.86 10.58
N TYR A 36 -10.50 11.69 9.87
CA TYR A 36 -9.78 12.84 9.27
C TYR A 36 -10.61 13.55 8.19
N GLN A 37 -11.30 12.80 7.32
CA GLN A 37 -12.17 13.43 6.31
C GLN A 37 -13.36 14.15 6.94
N LEU A 38 -13.92 13.59 8.01
CA LEU A 38 -14.96 14.26 8.81
C LEU A 38 -14.44 15.51 9.51
N PHE A 39 -13.19 15.50 9.97
CA PHE A 39 -12.56 16.71 10.52
C PHE A 39 -12.39 17.80 9.47
N ARG A 40 -12.01 17.45 8.24
CA ARG A 40 -11.97 18.40 7.13
C ARG A 40 -13.37 18.97 6.80
N LEU A 41 -14.42 18.14 6.88
CA LEU A 41 -15.81 18.58 6.70
C LEU A 41 -16.23 19.51 7.84
N ASP A 42 -15.84 19.24 9.07
CA ASP A 42 -16.07 20.11 10.24
C ASP A 42 -15.40 21.49 10.05
N GLN A 43 -14.15 21.51 9.54
CA GLN A 43 -13.46 22.75 9.21
C GLN A 43 -14.18 23.53 8.11
N TYR A 44 -14.57 22.83 7.03
CA TYR A 44 -15.34 23.43 5.94
C TYR A 44 -16.63 24.06 6.43
N TRP A 45 -17.36 23.38 7.35
CA TRP A 45 -18.58 23.89 7.96
C TRP A 45 -18.36 25.19 8.73
N ARG A 46 -17.27 25.28 9.49
CA ARG A 46 -16.87 26.49 10.23
C ARG A 46 -16.48 27.64 9.32
N ASP A 47 -15.68 27.35 8.30
CA ASP A 47 -15.17 28.35 7.37
C ASP A 47 -16.32 29.04 6.60
N HIS A 48 -17.37 28.28 6.31
CA HIS A 48 -18.62 28.79 5.69
C HIS A 48 -19.63 29.33 6.71
N LYS A 49 -19.31 29.29 8.02
CA LYS A 49 -20.17 29.78 9.10
C LYS A 49 -21.57 29.15 9.11
N TYR A 50 -21.68 27.87 8.75
CA TYR A 50 -22.93 27.13 8.87
C TYR A 50 -23.18 26.79 10.35
N ASP A 51 -24.31 27.27 10.87
CA ASP A 51 -24.71 27.21 12.29
C ASP A 51 -25.66 26.05 12.62
N ASP A 52 -26.11 25.32 11.62
CA ASP A 52 -26.99 24.15 11.76
C ASP A 52 -26.32 22.87 11.23
N PRO A 53 -26.78 21.68 11.66
CA PRO A 53 -26.21 20.40 11.22
C PRO A 53 -26.82 19.82 9.93
N HIS A 54 -27.76 20.56 9.29
CA HIS A 54 -28.42 20.08 8.08
C HIS A 54 -27.46 20.13 6.87
N ILE A 55 -27.15 18.97 6.33
CA ILE A 55 -26.38 18.86 5.10
C ILE A 55 -27.35 19.06 3.91
N THR A 56 -27.19 20.15 3.16
CA THR A 56 -27.95 20.38 1.92
C THR A 56 -27.04 20.27 0.70
N LEU A 57 -27.63 20.13 -0.49
CA LEU A 57 -26.86 20.08 -1.73
C LEU A 57 -26.07 21.40 -1.92
N GLU A 58 -26.70 22.52 -1.64
CA GLU A 58 -26.08 23.87 -1.76
C GLU A 58 -24.88 24.01 -0.82
N LYS A 59 -24.98 23.53 0.44
CA LYS A 59 -23.87 23.54 1.39
C LYS A 59 -22.73 22.61 1.01
N LEU A 60 -22.99 21.57 0.20
CA LEU A 60 -21.97 20.64 -0.26
C LEU A 60 -21.39 20.98 -1.64
N ASP A 61 -21.92 22.00 -2.34
CA ASP A 61 -21.56 22.26 -3.73
C ASP A 61 -20.04 22.38 -3.94
N GLU A 62 -19.37 23.21 -3.18
CA GLU A 62 -17.91 23.34 -3.22
C GLU A 62 -17.20 22.10 -2.66
N TRP A 63 -17.79 21.46 -1.64
CA TRP A 63 -17.21 20.26 -1.03
C TRP A 63 -17.11 19.07 -1.99
N ILE A 64 -18.06 18.92 -2.89
CA ILE A 64 -18.08 17.82 -3.87
C ILE A 64 -17.15 18.06 -5.07
N CYS A 65 -16.80 19.32 -5.36
CA CYS A 65 -15.91 19.68 -6.44
C CYS A 65 -14.48 19.15 -6.20
N ALA A 66 -13.78 18.80 -7.27
CA ALA A 66 -12.38 18.39 -7.18
C ALA A 66 -11.50 19.56 -6.71
N LEU A 67 -10.63 19.31 -5.74
CA LEU A 67 -9.65 20.28 -5.28
C LEU A 67 -8.40 20.25 -6.17
N PRO A 68 -7.68 21.37 -6.32
CA PRO A 68 -6.44 21.41 -7.08
C PRO A 68 -5.45 20.34 -6.60
N GLY A 69 -5.00 19.48 -7.51
CA GLY A 69 -4.06 18.38 -7.20
C GLY A 69 -4.66 17.19 -6.43
N GLU A 70 -5.97 17.19 -6.18
CA GLU A 70 -6.64 16.08 -5.49
C GLU A 70 -6.83 14.89 -6.44
N SER A 71 -6.42 13.68 -6.00
CA SER A 71 -6.73 12.46 -6.74
C SER A 71 -8.22 12.11 -6.64
N LYS A 72 -8.76 11.44 -7.66
CA LYS A 72 -10.15 10.95 -7.65
C LYS A 72 -10.43 10.04 -6.45
N SER A 73 -9.47 9.23 -6.05
CA SER A 73 -9.59 8.39 -4.85
C SER A 73 -9.74 9.22 -3.57
N SER A 74 -8.98 10.31 -3.43
CA SER A 74 -9.08 11.23 -2.28
C SER A 74 -10.40 11.99 -2.29
N GLN A 75 -10.83 12.49 -3.45
CA GLN A 75 -12.14 13.12 -3.62
C GLN A 75 -13.28 12.17 -3.26
N GLY A 76 -13.24 10.93 -3.78
CA GLY A 76 -14.24 9.90 -3.46
C GLY A 76 -14.28 9.54 -1.97
N SER A 77 -13.12 9.50 -1.30
CA SER A 77 -13.04 9.27 0.14
C SER A 77 -13.67 10.44 0.93
N ARG A 78 -13.42 11.68 0.51
CA ARG A 78 -13.95 12.90 1.13
C ARG A 78 -15.46 12.99 0.97
N ILE A 79 -15.98 12.77 -0.23
CA ILE A 79 -17.45 12.74 -0.50
C ILE A 79 -18.08 11.56 0.24
N GLY A 80 -17.45 10.40 0.27
CA GLY A 80 -17.91 9.22 1.00
C GLY A 80 -18.06 9.45 2.50
N ALA A 81 -17.17 10.23 3.11
CA ALA A 81 -17.30 10.58 4.53
C ALA A 81 -18.52 11.49 4.80
N ALA A 82 -18.74 12.48 3.93
CA ALA A 82 -19.94 13.35 4.02
C ALA A 82 -21.23 12.54 3.78
N ARG A 83 -21.22 11.60 2.82
CA ARG A 83 -22.35 10.68 2.57
C ARG A 83 -22.69 9.85 3.79
N ASP A 84 -21.69 9.22 4.38
CA ASP A 84 -21.89 8.36 5.54
C ASP A 84 -22.44 9.15 6.74
N LEU A 85 -21.96 10.38 6.94
CA LEU A 85 -22.49 11.27 7.97
C LEU A 85 -23.92 11.72 7.67
N ALA A 86 -24.25 12.09 6.42
CA ALA A 86 -25.61 12.47 6.03
C ALA A 86 -26.61 11.35 6.27
N ILE A 87 -26.23 10.09 5.98
CA ILE A 87 -27.05 8.93 6.30
C ILE A 87 -27.26 8.80 7.81
N TYR A 88 -26.20 8.96 8.60
CA TYR A 88 -26.28 8.94 10.06
C TYR A 88 -27.22 10.03 10.60
N LEU A 89 -27.10 11.25 10.14
CA LEU A 89 -27.96 12.38 10.51
C LEU A 89 -29.43 12.10 10.21
N ASN A 90 -29.74 11.57 9.03
CA ASN A 90 -31.11 11.20 8.66
C ASN A 90 -31.70 10.14 9.58
N VAL A 91 -30.93 9.14 9.99
CA VAL A 91 -31.37 8.12 10.97
C VAL A 91 -31.70 8.75 12.33
N HIS A 92 -31.01 9.85 12.69
CA HIS A 92 -31.22 10.58 13.93
C HIS A 92 -32.22 11.75 13.79
N GLY A 93 -33.03 11.78 12.73
CA GLY A 93 -34.08 12.77 12.53
C GLY A 93 -33.63 14.14 12.01
N ILE A 94 -32.36 14.29 11.63
CA ILE A 94 -31.81 15.52 11.03
C ILE A 94 -31.81 15.35 9.53
N GLN A 95 -32.80 15.97 8.88
CA GLN A 95 -32.96 15.88 7.44
C GLN A 95 -31.71 16.38 6.69
N SER A 96 -31.07 15.50 5.94
CA SER A 96 -29.80 15.78 5.27
C SER A 96 -29.78 15.18 3.86
N HIS A 97 -29.23 15.93 2.91
CA HIS A 97 -28.99 15.46 1.55
C HIS A 97 -27.84 14.45 1.53
N VAL A 98 -28.09 13.29 0.94
CA VAL A 98 -27.06 12.23 0.78
C VAL A 98 -26.42 12.36 -0.60
N PRO A 99 -25.14 12.79 -0.70
CA PRO A 99 -24.50 12.98 -1.99
C PRO A 99 -24.27 11.65 -2.73
N ILE A 100 -24.95 11.44 -3.85
CA ILE A 100 -24.84 10.25 -4.71
C ILE A 100 -23.94 10.60 -5.91
N ILE A 101 -22.70 10.98 -5.64
CA ILE A 101 -21.75 11.31 -6.70
C ILE A 101 -20.75 10.17 -6.83
N TYR A 102 -20.65 9.61 -8.01
CA TYR A 102 -19.64 8.64 -8.36
C TYR A 102 -18.42 9.38 -8.91
N VAL A 103 -17.34 9.34 -8.16
CA VAL A 103 -16.03 9.78 -8.61
C VAL A 103 -15.30 8.56 -9.15
N GLY A 104 -14.93 8.59 -10.44
CA GLY A 104 -14.16 7.50 -11.05
C GLY A 104 -12.87 7.22 -10.28
N LYS A 105 -12.21 6.10 -10.62
CA LYS A 105 -10.90 5.77 -10.04
C LYS A 105 -9.80 6.32 -10.94
N ASP A 106 -8.74 6.84 -10.32
CA ASP A 106 -7.49 7.03 -11.02
C ASP A 106 -6.86 5.66 -11.30
N HIS A 107 -6.33 5.49 -12.49
CA HIS A 107 -5.51 4.33 -12.86
C HIS A 107 -4.07 4.82 -13.08
N PRO A 108 -3.33 5.15 -12.00
CA PRO A 108 -1.96 5.60 -12.15
C PRO A 108 -1.14 4.49 -12.80
N LEU A 109 -0.33 4.85 -13.76
CA LEU A 109 0.67 3.93 -14.29
C LEU A 109 1.57 3.49 -13.14
N ILE A 110 1.62 2.18 -12.92
CA ILE A 110 2.49 1.57 -11.92
C ILE A 110 3.88 1.42 -12.56
N HIS A 111 4.89 1.95 -11.90
CA HIS A 111 6.27 1.69 -12.27
C HIS A 111 6.65 0.30 -11.74
N VAL A 112 6.86 -0.63 -12.65
CA VAL A 112 7.44 -1.96 -12.38
C VAL A 112 8.93 -1.84 -12.66
N LEU A 113 9.74 -2.01 -11.63
CA LEU A 113 11.20 -1.93 -11.80
C LEU A 113 11.69 -3.10 -12.66
N ASP A 114 12.49 -2.79 -13.64
CA ASP A 114 13.15 -3.79 -14.46
C ASP A 114 14.42 -4.36 -13.76
N LYS A 115 15.08 -5.31 -14.42
CA LYS A 115 16.26 -5.99 -13.84
C LYS A 115 17.44 -5.03 -13.64
N THR A 116 17.60 -4.02 -14.47
CA THR A 116 18.67 -3.02 -14.39
C THR A 116 18.39 -2.09 -13.21
N GLU A 117 17.19 -1.56 -13.12
CA GLU A 117 16.73 -0.71 -12.04
C GLU A 117 16.82 -1.40 -10.67
N LEU A 118 16.39 -2.67 -10.60
CA LEU A 118 16.50 -3.48 -9.38
C LEU A 118 17.96 -3.68 -8.97
N LYS A 119 18.83 -3.99 -9.93
CA LYS A 119 20.28 -4.19 -9.66
C LYS A 119 20.92 -2.91 -9.15
N GLU A 120 20.66 -1.78 -9.78
CA GLU A 120 21.16 -0.48 -9.34
C GLU A 120 20.65 -0.12 -7.95
N LEU A 121 19.34 -0.24 -7.74
CA LEU A 121 18.69 0.07 -6.48
C LEU A 121 19.27 -0.76 -5.31
N PHE A 122 19.34 -2.09 -5.46
CA PHE A 122 19.89 -2.95 -4.42
C PHE A 122 21.38 -2.74 -4.21
N SER A 123 22.15 -2.40 -5.26
CA SER A 123 23.57 -1.99 -5.11
C SER A 123 23.70 -0.73 -4.25
N MET A 124 22.85 0.27 -4.46
CA MET A 124 22.84 1.49 -3.64
C MET A 124 22.42 1.20 -2.19
N ILE A 125 21.42 0.36 -1.99
CA ILE A 125 20.95 -0.04 -0.66
C ILE A 125 22.07 -0.75 0.11
N ASP A 126 22.74 -1.71 -0.51
CA ASP A 126 23.75 -2.56 0.13
C ASP A 126 25.06 -1.80 0.40
N SER A 127 25.39 -0.81 -0.41
CA SER A 127 26.63 0.00 -0.26
C SER A 127 26.46 1.23 0.61
N TYR A 128 25.24 1.52 1.06
CA TYR A 128 24.95 2.74 1.79
C TYR A 128 25.55 2.76 3.19
N VAL A 129 26.34 3.81 3.46
CA VAL A 129 26.87 4.10 4.80
C VAL A 129 26.28 5.43 5.28
N PRO A 130 25.64 5.47 6.44
CA PRO A 130 25.09 6.71 6.99
C PRO A 130 26.16 7.77 7.24
N ARG A 131 25.85 9.01 6.86
CA ARG A 131 26.66 10.20 7.24
C ARG A 131 26.18 10.74 8.59
N SER A 132 26.28 9.95 9.63
CA SER A 132 25.79 10.28 10.96
C SER A 132 26.76 9.80 12.02
N THR A 133 26.75 10.43 13.18
CA THR A 133 27.47 9.96 14.38
C THR A 133 26.56 9.16 15.31
N ASN A 134 25.27 9.02 14.96
CA ASN A 134 24.31 8.31 15.78
C ASN A 134 24.32 6.81 15.45
N HIS A 135 24.59 5.97 16.44
CA HIS A 135 24.63 4.52 16.32
C HIS A 135 23.32 3.91 15.79
N GLU A 136 22.16 4.52 16.13
CA GLU A 136 20.86 4.06 15.65
C GLU A 136 20.68 4.23 14.13
N ASP A 137 21.32 5.24 13.54
CA ASP A 137 21.28 5.44 12.09
C ASP A 137 22.06 4.33 11.36
N PHE A 138 23.16 3.83 11.95
CA PHE A 138 23.89 2.67 11.44
C PHE A 138 23.06 1.40 11.56
N ARG A 139 22.47 1.15 12.73
CA ARG A 139 21.60 0.00 12.93
C ARG A 139 20.46 -0.03 11.90
N MET A 140 19.74 1.09 11.73
CA MET A 140 18.66 1.19 10.76
C MET A 140 19.14 1.00 9.32
N ALA A 141 20.40 1.41 9.01
CA ALA A 141 20.96 1.19 7.67
C ALA A 141 21.15 -0.31 7.37
N ASP A 142 21.45 -1.12 8.37
CA ASP A 142 21.57 -2.57 8.23
C ASP A 142 20.20 -3.28 8.14
N GLU A 143 19.12 -2.62 8.58
CA GLU A 143 17.74 -3.14 8.48
C GLU A 143 17.15 -2.96 7.07
N TYR A 144 17.40 -1.84 6.41
CA TYR A 144 16.81 -1.51 5.10
C TYR A 144 17.10 -2.56 4.00
N PRO A 145 18.32 -3.12 3.87
CA PRO A 145 18.57 -4.18 2.88
C PRO A 145 17.65 -5.38 3.03
N ILE A 146 17.32 -5.75 4.27
CA ILE A 146 16.42 -6.86 4.58
C ILE A 146 14.98 -6.48 4.29
N MET A 147 14.55 -5.30 4.75
CA MET A 147 13.19 -4.81 4.54
C MET A 147 12.83 -4.76 3.05
N PHE A 148 13.69 -4.14 2.22
CA PHE A 148 13.41 -4.01 0.79
C PHE A 148 13.44 -5.35 0.06
N ARG A 149 14.24 -6.32 0.53
CA ARG A 149 14.18 -7.68 0.00
C ARG A 149 12.89 -8.42 0.36
N LEU A 150 12.31 -8.17 1.53
CA LEU A 150 11.00 -8.73 1.87
C LEU A 150 9.89 -8.19 0.96
N TYR A 151 9.95 -6.92 0.54
CA TYR A 151 9.01 -6.40 -0.46
C TYR A 151 9.18 -7.09 -1.81
N TYR A 152 10.43 -7.23 -2.28
CA TYR A 152 10.71 -7.76 -3.62
C TYR A 152 10.64 -9.29 -3.68
N CYS A 153 11.21 -10.02 -2.72
CA CYS A 153 11.27 -11.48 -2.78
C CYS A 153 10.01 -12.17 -2.24
N CYS A 154 9.28 -11.50 -1.34
CA CYS A 154 8.10 -12.04 -0.67
C CYS A 154 6.81 -11.30 -1.01
N GLY A 155 6.88 -10.19 -1.73
CA GLY A 155 5.70 -9.41 -2.11
C GLY A 155 4.92 -8.83 -0.92
N MET A 156 5.55 -8.55 0.21
CA MET A 156 4.89 -8.01 1.41
C MET A 156 4.45 -6.56 1.23
N ARG A 157 3.42 -6.15 1.98
CA ARG A 157 2.97 -4.74 2.02
C ARG A 157 3.82 -3.92 2.97
N ASN A 158 3.85 -2.59 2.77
CA ASN A 158 4.62 -1.68 3.62
C ASN A 158 4.25 -1.80 5.10
N ASP A 159 2.94 -1.80 5.42
CA ASP A 159 2.48 -1.99 6.80
C ASP A 159 2.95 -3.32 7.42
N GLU A 160 2.94 -4.38 6.63
CA GLU A 160 3.28 -5.73 7.09
C GLU A 160 4.77 -5.84 7.42
N VAL A 161 5.64 -5.25 6.60
CA VAL A 161 7.09 -5.23 6.88
C VAL A 161 7.41 -4.30 8.05
N CYS A 162 6.85 -3.08 8.06
CA CYS A 162 7.11 -2.13 9.14
C CYS A 162 6.68 -2.66 10.52
N SER A 163 5.51 -3.29 10.60
CA SER A 163 4.93 -3.78 11.86
C SER A 163 5.15 -5.28 12.11
N LEU A 164 6.16 -5.86 11.47
CA LEU A 164 6.51 -7.26 11.65
C LEU A 164 7.03 -7.50 13.08
N ARG A 165 6.43 -8.45 13.79
CA ARG A 165 6.89 -8.85 15.13
C ARG A 165 7.90 -9.97 15.02
N THR A 166 8.80 -10.05 15.97
CA THR A 166 9.77 -11.15 16.04
C THR A 166 9.07 -12.52 16.16
N SER A 167 7.98 -12.58 16.92
CA SER A 167 7.17 -13.80 17.08
C SER A 167 6.50 -14.31 15.81
N ASP A 168 6.37 -13.44 14.80
CA ASP A 168 5.66 -13.76 13.56
C ASP A 168 6.60 -14.37 12.50
N VAL A 169 7.92 -14.45 12.80
CA VAL A 169 8.96 -14.94 11.90
C VAL A 169 9.51 -16.29 12.40
N ASP A 170 9.19 -17.36 11.68
CA ASP A 170 9.81 -18.68 11.89
C ASP A 170 11.08 -18.79 11.05
N LEU A 171 12.22 -18.49 11.68
CA LEU A 171 13.53 -18.51 11.03
C LEU A 171 13.98 -19.92 10.65
N GLU A 172 13.52 -20.94 11.36
CA GLU A 172 13.87 -22.34 11.06
C GLU A 172 13.21 -22.80 9.76
N LYS A 173 11.91 -22.53 9.61
CA LYS A 173 11.12 -22.87 8.42
C LYS A 173 11.22 -21.86 7.29
N GLY A 174 11.68 -20.64 7.56
CA GLY A 174 11.67 -19.55 6.59
C GLY A 174 10.26 -19.05 6.27
N ILE A 175 9.38 -19.00 7.27
CA ILE A 175 7.97 -18.61 7.12
C ILE A 175 7.68 -17.37 7.96
N ILE A 176 6.95 -16.44 7.38
CA ILE A 176 6.42 -15.25 8.07
C ILE A 176 4.89 -15.39 8.15
N THR A 177 4.33 -15.27 9.34
CA THR A 177 2.89 -15.25 9.55
C THR A 177 2.39 -13.80 9.59
N ILE A 178 1.54 -13.43 8.65
CA ILE A 178 0.91 -12.10 8.64
C ILE A 178 -0.47 -12.22 9.29
N TYR A 179 -0.59 -11.63 10.47
CA TYR A 179 -1.86 -11.56 11.20
C TYR A 179 -2.64 -10.31 10.82
N ASN A 180 -3.97 -10.43 10.77
CA ASN A 180 -4.88 -9.30 10.51
C ASN A 180 -4.49 -8.46 9.29
N GLY A 181 -4.02 -9.11 8.22
CA GLY A 181 -3.73 -8.44 6.95
C GLY A 181 -4.91 -7.58 6.49
N LYS A 182 -4.74 -6.78 5.44
CA LYS A 182 -5.84 -6.02 4.83
C LYS A 182 -7.03 -6.99 4.63
N ASN A 183 -8.16 -6.76 5.33
CA ASN A 183 -9.38 -7.60 5.40
C ASN A 183 -9.40 -8.67 6.51
N GLN A 184 -8.62 -8.54 7.57
CA GLN A 184 -8.63 -9.43 8.74
C GLN A 184 -8.39 -10.91 8.41
N LYS A 185 -7.63 -11.20 7.36
CA LYS A 185 -7.25 -12.57 6.98
C LYS A 185 -5.78 -12.81 7.27
N ASP A 186 -5.50 -13.87 8.00
CA ASP A 186 -4.15 -14.35 8.23
C ASP A 186 -3.62 -15.07 6.99
N ARG A 187 -2.32 -14.96 6.75
CA ARG A 187 -1.67 -15.70 5.68
C ARG A 187 -0.20 -15.97 5.99
N LEU A 188 0.30 -17.02 5.38
CA LEU A 188 1.71 -17.36 5.43
C LEU A 188 2.44 -16.79 4.22
N VAL A 189 3.64 -16.27 4.47
CA VAL A 189 4.57 -15.76 3.46
C VAL A 189 5.85 -16.58 3.58
N TYR A 190 6.33 -17.09 2.46
CA TYR A 190 7.51 -17.94 2.39
C TYR A 190 8.73 -17.13 1.94
N MET A 191 9.86 -17.31 2.64
CA MET A 191 11.15 -16.72 2.28
C MET A 191 11.95 -17.71 1.42
N PRO A 192 12.47 -17.31 0.24
CA PRO A 192 13.49 -18.10 -0.49
C PRO A 192 14.70 -18.39 0.39
N GLY A 193 15.42 -19.48 0.12
CA GLY A 193 16.48 -19.96 0.99
C GLY A 193 17.62 -18.96 1.22
N ASP A 194 18.06 -18.27 0.18
CA ASP A 194 19.08 -17.22 0.24
C ASP A 194 18.63 -16.00 1.06
N LEU A 195 17.35 -15.61 0.93
CA LEU A 195 16.77 -14.56 1.76
C LEU A 195 16.63 -15.02 3.22
N LYS A 196 16.19 -16.25 3.46
CA LYS A 196 16.11 -16.82 4.80
C LYS A 196 17.46 -16.73 5.51
N ASP A 197 18.54 -17.16 4.85
CA ASP A 197 19.89 -17.12 5.42
C ASP A 197 20.35 -15.70 5.75
N LEU A 198 20.01 -14.75 4.88
CA LEU A 198 20.30 -13.33 5.11
C LEU A 198 19.50 -12.78 6.31
N VAL A 199 18.22 -13.12 6.41
CA VAL A 199 17.34 -12.72 7.52
C VAL A 199 17.80 -13.34 8.85
N CYS A 200 18.26 -14.60 8.86
CA CYS A 200 18.85 -15.22 10.05
C CYS A 200 20.10 -14.46 10.53
N LYS A 201 21.04 -14.16 9.63
CA LYS A 201 22.25 -13.39 9.95
C LYS A 201 21.92 -11.99 10.50
N TYR A 202 20.96 -11.31 9.88
CA TYR A 202 20.46 -10.03 10.36
C TYR A 202 19.93 -10.13 11.78
N TYR A 203 19.05 -11.11 12.05
CA TYR A 203 18.42 -11.24 13.35
C TYR A 203 19.43 -11.60 14.46
N GLU A 204 20.39 -12.48 14.19
CA GLU A 204 21.50 -12.79 15.11
C GLU A 204 22.35 -11.53 15.40
N TRP A 205 22.63 -10.72 14.37
CA TRP A 205 23.32 -9.46 14.54
C TRP A 205 22.51 -8.48 15.39
N LEU A 206 21.20 -8.35 15.12
CA LEU A 206 20.31 -7.44 15.84
C LEU A 206 20.24 -7.77 17.34
N ILE A 207 20.11 -9.08 17.70
CA ILE A 207 20.12 -9.50 19.09
C ILE A 207 21.45 -9.16 19.76
N ARG A 208 22.58 -9.38 19.09
CA ARG A 208 23.90 -9.03 19.63
C ARG A 208 24.05 -7.53 19.82
N TYR A 209 23.55 -6.74 18.90
CA TYR A 209 23.59 -5.29 18.97
C TYR A 209 22.73 -4.73 20.13
N LEU A 210 21.51 -5.20 20.29
CA LEU A 210 20.57 -4.74 21.31
C LEU A 210 20.82 -5.39 22.68
N GLY A 211 21.42 -6.56 22.75
CA GLY A 211 21.59 -7.36 23.97
C GLY A 211 20.32 -8.13 24.41
N TYR A 212 19.26 -8.06 23.64
CA TYR A 212 17.98 -8.75 23.88
C TYR A 212 17.22 -9.01 22.57
N SER A 213 16.22 -9.90 22.60
CA SER A 213 15.29 -10.12 21.48
C SER A 213 14.20 -9.03 21.47
N PRO A 214 14.17 -8.15 20.45
CA PRO A 214 13.17 -7.07 20.39
C PRO A 214 11.78 -7.59 20.04
N PHE A 215 10.75 -6.86 20.44
CA PHE A 215 9.36 -7.18 20.05
C PHE A 215 9.11 -6.98 18.55
N TRP A 216 9.66 -5.89 17.99
CA TRP A 216 9.57 -5.60 16.56
C TRP A 216 10.76 -6.20 15.83
N PHE A 217 10.50 -6.89 14.72
CA PHE A 217 11.56 -7.47 13.89
C PHE A 217 12.45 -6.39 13.25
N PHE A 218 11.85 -5.23 12.96
CA PHE A 218 12.53 -4.01 12.51
C PHE A 218 12.23 -2.88 13.50
N PRO A 219 12.98 -2.76 14.59
CA PRO A 219 12.77 -1.72 15.58
C PRO A 219 13.09 -0.35 15.01
N GLY A 220 12.30 0.65 15.35
CA GLY A 220 12.56 2.04 14.99
C GLY A 220 13.72 2.64 15.79
N ARG A 221 13.97 3.95 15.62
CA ARG A 221 14.97 4.66 16.43
C ARG A 221 14.75 4.48 17.94
N ASN A 222 13.50 4.45 18.38
CA ASN A 222 13.13 3.90 19.67
C ASN A 222 12.79 2.41 19.46
N PRO A 223 13.53 1.46 20.06
CA PRO A 223 13.33 0.02 19.86
C PRO A 223 11.96 -0.50 20.33
N ASP A 224 11.26 0.23 21.20
CA ASP A 224 9.90 -0.11 21.63
C ASP A 224 8.85 0.16 20.55
N LYS A 225 9.23 0.84 19.46
CA LYS A 225 8.39 1.18 18.34
C LYS A 225 8.99 0.64 17.04
N HIS A 226 8.12 0.21 16.13
CA HIS A 226 8.55 -0.17 14.78
C HIS A 226 8.95 1.05 13.95
N ILE A 227 9.64 0.83 12.82
CA ILE A 227 9.98 1.90 11.86
C ILE A 227 8.69 2.47 11.27
N PRO A 228 8.49 3.81 11.30
CA PRO A 228 7.32 4.43 10.67
C PRO A 228 7.35 4.31 9.14
N LYS A 229 6.20 4.08 8.52
CA LYS A 229 6.06 3.96 7.04
C LYS A 229 6.70 5.10 6.27
N HIS A 230 6.43 6.33 6.69
CA HIS A 230 6.98 7.52 6.01
C HIS A 230 8.52 7.56 6.01
N SER A 231 9.16 6.93 7.01
CA SER A 231 10.63 6.81 7.05
C SER A 231 11.12 5.84 5.99
N ILE A 232 10.40 4.73 5.77
CA ILE A 232 10.71 3.78 4.71
C ILE A 232 10.50 4.41 3.34
N ASP A 233 9.37 5.09 3.11
CA ASP A 233 9.07 5.74 1.84
C ASP A 233 10.12 6.79 1.50
N ARG A 234 10.53 7.61 2.50
CA ARG A 234 11.61 8.59 2.33
C ARG A 234 12.93 7.92 2.01
N LYS A 235 13.30 6.89 2.77
CA LYS A 235 14.59 6.21 2.60
C LYS A 235 14.69 5.48 1.27
N PHE A 236 13.61 4.84 0.83
CA PHE A 236 13.53 4.24 -0.50
C PHE A 236 13.77 5.29 -1.60
N ARG A 237 13.11 6.43 -1.48
CA ARG A 237 13.31 7.54 -2.42
C ARG A 237 14.75 8.04 -2.41
N ASP A 238 15.38 8.14 -1.24
CA ASP A 238 16.79 8.56 -1.14
C ASP A 238 17.69 7.57 -1.89
N TYR A 239 17.50 6.26 -1.73
CA TYR A 239 18.25 5.25 -2.48
C TYR A 239 17.96 5.28 -3.98
N TRP A 240 16.70 5.44 -4.36
CA TRP A 240 16.33 5.55 -5.76
C TRP A 240 17.02 6.73 -6.44
N LEU A 241 17.06 7.88 -5.81
CA LEU A 241 17.71 9.09 -6.34
C LEU A 241 19.23 8.95 -6.50
N MET A 242 19.86 7.93 -5.90
CA MET A 242 21.28 7.61 -6.08
C MET A 242 21.54 6.72 -7.30
N THR A 243 20.52 6.15 -7.92
CA THR A 243 20.64 5.29 -9.11
C THR A 243 20.76 6.13 -10.38
N GLU A 244 21.38 5.56 -11.41
CA GLU A 244 21.44 6.20 -12.74
C GLU A 244 20.05 6.22 -13.39
N SER A 245 19.28 5.14 -13.24
CA SER A 245 17.91 5.00 -13.75
C SER A 245 16.98 6.12 -13.27
N SER A 246 17.22 6.68 -12.08
CA SER A 246 16.39 7.77 -11.55
C SER A 246 16.39 9.04 -12.40
N LYS A 247 17.43 9.27 -13.18
CA LYS A 247 17.58 10.45 -14.05
C LYS A 247 16.69 10.40 -15.30
N HIS A 248 16.23 9.21 -15.65
CA HIS A 248 15.45 8.94 -16.85
C HIS A 248 14.01 8.50 -16.53
N CYS A 249 13.59 8.62 -15.28
CA CYS A 249 12.29 8.16 -14.81
C CYS A 249 11.36 9.35 -14.56
N ASP A 250 10.25 9.44 -15.29
CA ASP A 250 9.25 10.49 -15.13
C ASP A 250 8.55 10.43 -13.77
N LYS A 251 8.34 9.24 -13.24
CA LYS A 251 7.66 9.01 -11.97
C LYS A 251 8.45 8.04 -11.11
N ALA A 252 9.02 8.56 -10.03
CA ALA A 252 9.79 7.76 -9.09
C ALA A 252 8.97 6.57 -8.55
N PRO A 253 9.55 5.36 -8.48
CA PRO A 253 8.94 4.22 -7.83
C PRO A 253 8.81 4.44 -6.32
N THR A 254 8.02 3.58 -5.69
CA THR A 254 7.81 3.55 -4.24
C THR A 254 8.18 2.17 -3.70
N PRO A 255 8.27 1.95 -2.39
CA PRO A 255 8.46 0.60 -1.84
C PRO A 255 7.44 -0.41 -2.37
N HIS A 256 6.20 0.05 -2.65
CA HIS A 256 5.16 -0.80 -3.22
C HIS A 256 5.47 -1.25 -4.66
N SER A 257 6.30 -0.50 -5.40
CA SER A 257 6.78 -0.90 -6.73
C SER A 257 7.61 -2.19 -6.69
N LEU A 258 8.35 -2.44 -5.61
CA LEU A 258 9.07 -3.71 -5.42
C LEU A 258 8.11 -4.90 -5.34
N ARG A 259 6.97 -4.73 -4.67
CA ARG A 259 5.92 -5.76 -4.64
C ARG A 259 5.27 -5.95 -6.01
N HIS A 260 5.10 -4.88 -6.78
CA HIS A 260 4.62 -4.99 -8.17
C HIS A 260 5.62 -5.76 -9.03
N SER A 261 6.92 -5.46 -8.92
CA SER A 261 7.97 -6.20 -9.63
C SER A 261 8.01 -7.68 -9.24
N PHE A 262 7.86 -8.01 -7.94
CA PHE A 262 7.73 -9.40 -7.50
C PHE A 262 6.59 -10.14 -8.22
N VAL A 263 5.42 -9.52 -8.34
CA VAL A 263 4.26 -10.15 -8.99
C VAL A 263 4.54 -10.35 -10.48
N VAL A 264 5.02 -9.32 -11.17
CA VAL A 264 5.32 -9.37 -12.60
C VAL A 264 6.41 -10.42 -12.90
N ASP A 265 7.49 -10.45 -12.12
CA ASP A 265 8.57 -11.44 -12.27
C ASP A 265 8.07 -12.86 -12.03
N ARG A 266 7.18 -13.06 -11.05
CA ARG A 266 6.59 -14.37 -10.76
C ARG A 266 5.70 -14.84 -11.91
N VAL A 267 4.86 -13.96 -12.43
CA VAL A 267 3.96 -14.28 -13.56
C VAL A 267 4.77 -14.53 -14.84
N ASN A 268 5.76 -13.71 -15.13
CA ASN A 268 6.66 -13.93 -16.27
C ASN A 268 7.35 -15.31 -16.19
N ARG A 269 7.83 -15.70 -15.00
CA ARG A 269 8.45 -17.01 -14.82
C ARG A 269 7.47 -18.15 -15.09
N TRP A 270 6.25 -18.07 -14.55
CA TRP A 270 5.23 -19.10 -14.82
C TRP A 270 4.89 -19.23 -16.31
N ILE A 271 4.83 -18.10 -17.03
CA ILE A 271 4.63 -18.10 -18.48
C ILE A 271 5.77 -18.84 -19.20
N LEU A 272 7.02 -18.53 -18.83
CA LEU A 272 8.19 -19.15 -19.43
C LEU A 272 8.26 -20.67 -19.11
N ASP A 273 7.85 -21.06 -17.90
CA ASP A 273 7.78 -22.45 -17.45
C ASP A 273 6.56 -23.20 -18.03
N GLY A 274 5.68 -22.53 -18.81
CA GLY A 274 4.47 -23.13 -19.41
C GLY A 274 3.36 -23.46 -18.40
N ILE A 275 3.40 -22.86 -17.23
CA ILE A 275 2.39 -23.08 -16.16
C ILE A 275 1.11 -22.29 -16.49
N ASP A 276 -0.06 -22.90 -16.25
CA ASP A 276 -1.35 -22.22 -16.42
C ASP A 276 -1.50 -21.06 -15.44
N ILE A 277 -1.45 -19.84 -15.99
CA ILE A 277 -1.50 -18.60 -15.25
C ILE A 277 -2.86 -18.43 -14.57
N ASN A 278 -3.96 -18.79 -15.22
CA ASN A 278 -5.32 -18.59 -14.69
C ASN A 278 -5.48 -19.33 -13.36
N PHE A 279 -4.95 -20.56 -13.31
CA PHE A 279 -4.93 -21.33 -12.09
C PHE A 279 -4.03 -20.71 -11.01
N MET A 280 -2.84 -20.25 -11.40
CA MET A 280 -1.86 -19.68 -10.48
C MET A 280 -2.26 -18.31 -9.93
N PHE A 281 -3.04 -17.51 -10.66
CA PHE A 281 -3.53 -16.23 -10.17
C PHE A 281 -4.41 -16.35 -8.93
N ILE A 282 -5.15 -17.43 -8.78
CA ILE A 282 -5.98 -17.69 -7.58
C ILE A 282 -5.07 -17.85 -6.35
N TYR A 283 -3.99 -18.63 -6.49
CA TYR A 283 -3.00 -18.82 -5.42
C TYR A 283 -2.23 -17.54 -5.13
N LEU A 284 -1.80 -16.83 -6.16
CA LEU A 284 -1.11 -15.55 -6.02
C LEU A 284 -1.99 -14.52 -5.30
N SER A 285 -3.26 -14.43 -5.64
CA SER A 285 -4.23 -13.55 -4.98
C SER A 285 -4.34 -13.85 -3.49
N LYS A 286 -4.45 -15.14 -3.12
CA LYS A 286 -4.46 -15.57 -1.70
C LYS A 286 -3.12 -15.28 -1.01
N TYR A 287 -2.00 -15.59 -1.67
CA TYR A 287 -0.66 -15.33 -1.14
C TYR A 287 -0.42 -13.84 -0.89
N LEU A 288 -0.84 -12.97 -1.81
CA LEU A 288 -0.74 -11.52 -1.68
C LEU A 288 -1.76 -10.94 -0.67
N GLY A 289 -2.76 -11.71 -0.26
CA GLY A 289 -3.86 -11.26 0.61
C GLY A 289 -4.73 -10.21 -0.07
N HIS A 290 -5.06 -10.41 -1.35
CA HIS A 290 -6.03 -9.61 -2.08
C HIS A 290 -7.44 -10.01 -1.65
N LYS A 291 -8.36 -9.03 -1.61
CA LYS A 291 -9.77 -9.29 -1.31
C LYS A 291 -10.47 -9.89 -2.51
N ASP A 292 -10.15 -9.34 -3.68
CA ASP A 292 -10.73 -9.68 -4.96
C ASP A 292 -9.62 -10.21 -5.89
N PRO A 293 -9.81 -11.31 -6.60
CA PRO A 293 -8.90 -11.75 -7.65
C PRO A 293 -8.60 -10.67 -8.70
N ASP A 294 -9.54 -9.77 -8.96
CA ASP A 294 -9.37 -8.66 -9.91
C ASP A 294 -8.18 -7.74 -9.53
N GLU A 295 -7.86 -7.60 -8.23
CA GLU A 295 -6.66 -6.89 -7.79
C GLU A 295 -5.37 -7.55 -8.35
N SER A 296 -5.41 -8.87 -8.61
CA SER A 296 -4.29 -9.62 -9.20
C SER A 296 -4.34 -9.61 -10.73
N PHE A 297 -5.52 -9.66 -11.34
CA PHE A 297 -5.67 -9.60 -12.80
C PHE A 297 -5.18 -8.27 -13.40
N TYR A 298 -5.13 -7.20 -12.62
CA TYR A 298 -4.52 -5.95 -13.05
C TYR A 298 -3.07 -6.13 -13.54
N TYR A 299 -2.31 -7.06 -12.94
CA TYR A 299 -0.92 -7.34 -13.34
C TYR A 299 -0.81 -8.01 -14.71
N TYR A 300 -1.91 -8.57 -15.24
CA TYR A 300 -1.90 -9.18 -16.57
C TYR A 300 -1.52 -8.17 -17.66
N HIS A 301 -1.92 -6.91 -17.48
CA HIS A 301 -1.59 -5.82 -18.40
C HIS A 301 -0.13 -5.35 -18.32
N LEU A 302 0.59 -5.74 -17.28
CA LEU A 302 1.98 -5.32 -17.02
C LEU A 302 3.00 -6.38 -17.47
N VAL A 303 2.53 -7.55 -17.91
CA VAL A 303 3.38 -8.69 -18.29
C VAL A 303 3.66 -8.66 -19.78
N ASN A 304 4.79 -8.07 -20.19
CA ASN A 304 5.18 -7.94 -21.59
C ASN A 304 5.33 -9.28 -22.31
N ASP A 305 5.83 -10.33 -21.63
CA ASP A 305 6.01 -11.66 -22.20
C ASP A 305 4.68 -12.38 -22.46
N ALA A 306 3.61 -12.06 -21.73
CA ALA A 306 2.29 -12.59 -21.99
C ALA A 306 1.78 -12.21 -23.38
N PHE A 307 1.99 -10.96 -23.82
CA PHE A 307 1.58 -10.51 -25.15
C PHE A 307 2.33 -11.23 -26.28
N ARG A 308 3.62 -11.54 -26.07
CA ARG A 308 4.41 -12.29 -27.03
C ARG A 308 3.89 -13.73 -27.20
N ILE A 309 3.54 -14.39 -26.10
CA ILE A 309 3.02 -15.76 -26.10
C ILE A 309 1.59 -15.79 -26.62
N ILE A 310 0.75 -14.80 -26.26
CA ILE A 310 -0.60 -14.66 -26.82
C ILE A 310 -0.50 -14.53 -28.34
N ARG A 311 0.37 -13.65 -28.87
CA ARG A 311 0.60 -13.53 -30.30
C ARG A 311 1.07 -14.81 -30.97
N GLN A 312 1.93 -15.61 -30.31
CA GLN A 312 2.40 -16.89 -30.85
C GLN A 312 1.32 -17.99 -30.82
N LYS A 313 0.34 -17.88 -29.91
CA LYS A 313 -0.76 -18.85 -29.80
C LYS A 313 -2.05 -18.38 -30.50
N ASP A 314 -2.10 -17.12 -30.90
CA ASP A 314 -3.25 -16.55 -31.62
C ASP A 314 -3.19 -16.88 -33.11
N THR A 315 -3.62 -18.10 -33.41
CA THR A 315 -3.79 -18.55 -34.79
C THR A 315 -5.08 -18.03 -35.41
N ALA A 316 -6.02 -17.53 -34.61
CA ALA A 316 -7.31 -17.05 -35.10
C ALA A 316 -7.20 -15.74 -35.91
N SER A 317 -6.20 -14.90 -35.59
CA SER A 317 -5.97 -13.66 -36.35
C SER A 317 -5.44 -13.90 -37.75
N GLU A 318 -4.70 -15.01 -38.00
CA GLU A 318 -4.21 -15.40 -39.30
C GLU A 318 -5.35 -15.85 -40.25
N GLU A 319 -6.42 -16.41 -39.67
CA GLU A 319 -7.59 -16.87 -40.45
C GLU A 319 -8.60 -15.73 -40.74
N VAL A 320 -8.62 -14.68 -39.91
CA VAL A 320 -9.65 -13.62 -39.98
C VAL A 320 -9.14 -12.35 -40.68
N ILE A 321 -7.83 -12.08 -40.69
CA ILE A 321 -7.26 -10.90 -41.36
C ILE A 321 -6.83 -11.32 -42.80
N PRO A 322 -7.57 -10.93 -43.85
CA PRO A 322 -7.15 -11.25 -45.21
C PRO A 322 -5.83 -10.53 -45.52
N GLU A 323 -4.96 -11.22 -46.25
CA GLU A 323 -3.73 -10.62 -46.79
C GLU A 323 -4.06 -9.30 -47.53
N VAL A 324 -3.62 -8.18 -46.99
CA VAL A 324 -3.74 -6.90 -47.68
C VAL A 324 -2.72 -6.88 -48.80
N ARG A 325 -3.15 -7.26 -50.01
CA ARG A 325 -2.35 -7.06 -51.19
C ARG A 325 -2.17 -5.57 -51.44
N ARG A 326 -0.97 -5.05 -51.21
CA ARG A 326 -0.61 -3.70 -51.61
C ARG A 326 -0.67 -3.67 -53.14
N ARG A 327 -1.58 -2.84 -53.71
CA ARG A 327 -1.60 -2.51 -55.13
C ARG A 327 -0.53 -1.47 -55.42
#